data_a91224b5a9884ffd38bb0fdccca06a3a
#
_entry.id   a91224b5a9884ffd38bb0fdccca06a3a
#
_cell.length_a   1.000
_cell.length_b   1.000
_cell.length_c   1.000
_cell.angle_alpha   90.00
_cell.angle_beta   90.00
_cell.angle_gamma   90.00
#
_symmetry.space_group_name_H-M   'P 1'
#
loop_
_entity.id
_entity.type
_entity.pdbx_description
1 polymer ?
#
loop_
_entity_poly.entity_id
_entity_poly.type
_entity_poly.pdbx_seq_one_letter_code
_entity_poly.pdbx_strand_id
1 'polypeptide(L)'
;EIREPLLDVCLAADVRGTLLLAEEGINGTIAGSRAGIDMVLAYLKSDPRLADLEHKESYDAHFPFYRMKVKLKKEIVTMGVPGVNPNQGVGTYVRPEDWNQLIQDPDVVLVDTRNDYEVGIGTFQGALDPHTTNFREFPAYVRNNLDPKKQRKVAMFCTGGIRCEKASAFMLKE
;
A
#
# COMPACT_ATOMS: atom_id res chain seq x y z
N GLU A 1 4.86 -0.81 22.58
CA GLU A 1 3.78 -0.04 21.91
C GLU A 1 4.31 1.30 21.45
N ILE A 2 4.41 1.52 20.12
CA ILE A 2 5.02 2.73 19.56
C ILE A 2 4.01 3.86 19.28
N ARG A 3 2.69 3.63 19.46
CA ARG A 3 1.65 4.56 19.04
C ARG A 3 1.75 5.93 19.71
N GLU A 4 1.74 5.99 21.03
CA GLU A 4 1.77 7.26 21.76
C GLU A 4 3.12 7.97 21.60
N PRO A 5 4.29 7.32 21.77
CA PRO A 5 5.58 7.97 21.50
C PRO A 5 5.71 8.50 20.07
N LEU A 6 5.21 7.77 19.06
CA LEU A 6 5.22 8.23 17.68
C LEU A 6 4.34 9.47 17.47
N LEU A 7 3.17 9.49 18.11
CA LEU A 7 2.28 10.66 18.06
C LEU A 7 2.98 11.88 18.67
N ASP A 8 3.62 11.72 19.81
CA ASP A 8 4.35 12.80 20.51
C ASP A 8 5.49 13.35 19.63
N VAL A 9 6.27 12.48 18.99
CA VAL A 9 7.33 12.90 18.04
C VAL A 9 6.75 13.66 16.87
N CYS A 10 5.66 13.19 16.27
CA CYS A 10 5.01 13.88 15.16
C CYS A 10 4.49 15.27 15.57
N LEU A 11 3.90 15.39 16.76
CA LEU A 11 3.39 16.66 17.27
C LEU A 11 4.54 17.65 17.58
N ALA A 12 5.62 17.16 18.20
CA ALA A 12 6.82 17.98 18.48
C ALA A 12 7.50 18.48 17.20
N ALA A 13 7.40 17.71 16.10
CA ALA A 13 7.95 18.05 14.80
C ALA A 13 7.01 18.91 13.91
N ASP A 14 5.85 19.34 14.41
CA ASP A 14 4.74 19.97 13.65
C ASP A 14 4.41 19.20 12.36
N VAL A 15 4.36 17.89 12.44
CA VAL A 15 3.98 16.98 11.35
C VAL A 15 2.51 16.64 11.47
N ARG A 16 1.79 16.65 10.34
CA ARG A 16 0.34 16.35 10.27
C ARG A 16 0.08 15.26 9.26
N GLY A 17 -1.03 14.54 9.43
CA GLY A 17 -1.42 13.45 8.56
C GLY A 17 -2.01 12.28 9.31
N THR A 18 -1.94 11.10 8.71
CA THR A 18 -2.42 9.89 9.35
C THR A 18 -1.41 8.76 9.15
N LEU A 19 -0.99 8.14 10.25
CA LEU A 19 -0.23 6.90 10.25
C LEU A 19 -1.11 5.77 10.80
N LEU A 20 -1.09 4.65 10.13
CA LEU A 20 -1.75 3.41 10.51
C LEU A 20 -0.67 2.41 10.94
N LEU A 21 -0.86 1.79 12.08
CA LEU A 21 0.02 0.77 12.63
C LEU A 21 -0.75 -0.54 12.74
N ALA A 22 -0.17 -1.63 12.26
CA ALA A 22 -0.69 -2.98 12.41
C ALA A 22 0.47 -3.95 12.67
N GLU A 23 0.16 -5.20 13.00
CA GLU A 23 1.18 -6.26 13.07
C GLU A 23 1.87 -6.49 11.71
N GLU A 24 1.17 -6.18 10.63
CA GLU A 24 1.65 -6.29 9.25
C GLU A 24 2.63 -5.17 8.84
N GLY A 25 2.69 -4.06 9.59
CA GLY A 25 3.58 -2.94 9.28
C GLY A 25 2.97 -1.56 9.57
N ILE A 26 3.43 -0.57 8.81
CA ILE A 26 3.02 0.83 8.88
C ILE A 26 2.56 1.33 7.51
N ASN A 27 1.53 2.15 7.48
CA ASN A 27 1.06 2.82 6.27
C ASN A 27 0.50 4.20 6.60
N GLY A 28 0.62 5.15 5.69
CA GLY A 28 0.02 6.47 5.84
C GLY A 28 0.68 7.54 5.00
N THR A 29 0.20 8.75 5.20
CA THR A 29 0.77 9.96 4.58
C THR A 29 0.89 11.03 5.64
N ILE A 30 2.03 11.67 5.70
CA ILE A 30 2.33 12.78 6.61
C ILE A 30 2.92 13.94 5.82
N ALA A 31 2.71 15.15 6.31
CA ALA A 31 3.28 16.37 5.77
C ALA A 31 3.83 17.25 6.88
N GLY A 32 4.92 17.94 6.58
CA GLY A 32 5.60 18.82 7.50
C GLY A 32 6.78 19.51 6.83
N SER A 33 7.52 20.30 7.59
CA SER A 33 8.80 20.82 7.14
C SER A 33 9.79 19.67 6.84
N ARG A 34 10.80 19.93 6.02
CA ARG A 34 11.87 18.94 5.78
C ARG A 34 12.46 18.40 7.09
N ALA A 35 12.81 19.30 8.01
CA ALA A 35 13.36 18.92 9.30
C ALA A 35 12.38 18.08 10.15
N GLY A 36 11.08 18.42 10.12
CA GLY A 36 10.06 17.66 10.83
C GLY A 36 9.87 16.25 10.25
N ILE A 37 9.82 16.12 8.93
CA ILE A 37 9.73 14.82 8.26
C ILE A 37 10.97 13.97 8.56
N ASP A 38 12.17 14.55 8.48
CA ASP A 38 13.42 13.82 8.78
C ASP A 38 13.47 13.33 10.23
N MET A 39 12.97 14.13 11.18
CA MET A 39 12.87 13.72 12.59
C MET A 39 11.94 12.51 12.76
N VAL A 40 10.75 12.54 12.16
CA VAL A 40 9.80 11.42 12.24
C VAL A 40 10.35 10.18 11.56
N LEU A 41 10.97 10.30 10.38
CA LEU A 41 11.60 9.18 9.69
C LEU A 41 12.75 8.57 10.48
N ALA A 42 13.61 9.41 11.08
CA ALA A 42 14.70 8.95 11.95
C ALA A 42 14.16 8.17 13.17
N TYR A 43 13.09 8.68 13.80
CA TYR A 43 12.42 7.98 14.89
C TYR A 43 11.87 6.62 14.45
N LEU A 44 11.13 6.57 13.33
CA LEU A 44 10.58 5.32 12.79
C LEU A 44 11.68 4.31 12.49
N LYS A 45 12.75 4.73 11.81
CA LYS A 45 13.88 3.86 11.44
C LYS A 45 14.76 3.44 12.61
N SER A 46 14.63 4.08 13.78
CA SER A 46 15.29 3.62 15.00
C SER A 46 14.67 2.35 15.61
N ASP A 47 13.43 2.03 15.23
CA ASP A 47 12.82 0.73 15.57
C ASP A 47 13.35 -0.33 14.59
N PRO A 48 13.97 -1.42 15.05
CA PRO A 48 14.53 -2.47 14.19
C PRO A 48 13.52 -3.08 13.20
N ARG A 49 12.22 -3.04 13.54
CA ARG A 49 11.16 -3.56 12.67
C ARG A 49 10.88 -2.66 11.47
N LEU A 50 11.29 -1.39 11.54
CA LEU A 50 11.06 -0.35 10.55
C LEU A 50 12.36 0.24 10.00
N ALA A 51 13.52 -0.39 10.28
CA ALA A 51 14.83 0.10 9.86
C ALA A 51 14.92 0.28 8.34
N ASP A 52 14.35 -0.66 7.59
CA ASP A 52 14.33 -0.66 6.12
C ASP A 52 13.07 0.03 5.54
N LEU A 53 12.39 0.87 6.33
CA LEU A 53 11.19 1.58 5.88
C LEU A 53 11.47 2.41 4.63
N GLU A 54 10.82 2.04 3.53
CA GLU A 54 10.78 2.83 2.30
C GLU A 54 9.67 3.88 2.36
N HIS A 55 9.91 5.02 1.75
CA HIS A 55 8.92 6.09 1.66
C HIS A 55 9.03 6.81 0.31
N LYS A 56 7.95 7.46 -0.08
CA LYS A 56 7.88 8.32 -1.27
C LYS A 56 7.65 9.75 -0.84
N GLU A 57 8.27 10.68 -1.54
CA GLU A 57 8.17 12.10 -1.24
C GLU A 57 7.50 12.88 -2.37
N SER A 58 6.71 13.85 -1.99
CA SER A 58 6.16 14.87 -2.87
C SER A 58 6.16 16.20 -2.14
N TYR A 59 6.05 17.30 -2.87
CA TYR A 59 6.08 18.65 -2.32
C TYR A 59 4.77 19.37 -2.64
N ASP A 60 4.27 20.12 -1.68
CA ASP A 60 3.10 20.99 -1.82
C ASP A 60 3.40 22.34 -1.19
N ALA A 61 2.86 23.40 -1.76
CA ALA A 61 2.97 24.75 -1.20
C ALA A 61 2.05 24.97 0.01
N HIS A 62 1.06 24.11 0.20
CA HIS A 62 0.07 24.20 1.27
C HIS A 62 0.10 22.95 2.14
N PHE A 63 -0.26 23.10 3.41
CA PHE A 63 -0.38 21.99 4.35
C PHE A 63 -1.63 21.16 3.98
N PRO A 64 -1.49 19.93 3.48
CA PRO A 64 -2.65 19.14 3.01
C PRO A 64 -3.47 18.50 4.14
N PHE A 65 -3.01 18.61 5.40
CA PHE A 65 -3.66 18.00 6.56
C PHE A 65 -3.87 18.98 7.69
N TYR A 66 -5.02 18.84 8.39
CA TYR A 66 -5.36 19.71 9.53
C TYR A 66 -4.75 19.23 10.85
N ARG A 67 -4.58 17.92 11.04
CA ARG A 67 -4.13 17.32 12.31
C ARG A 67 -3.35 16.05 12.11
N MET A 68 -2.56 15.66 13.11
CA MET A 68 -1.90 14.35 13.18
C MET A 68 -2.81 13.29 13.79
N LYS A 69 -2.75 12.08 13.25
CA LYS A 69 -3.41 10.89 13.78
C LYS A 69 -2.50 9.68 13.66
N VAL A 70 -2.34 8.93 14.75
CA VAL A 70 -1.73 7.60 14.74
C VAL A 70 -2.78 6.59 15.19
N LYS A 71 -3.10 5.61 14.35
CA LYS A 71 -4.20 4.66 14.60
C LYS A 71 -3.67 3.23 14.59
N LEU A 72 -4.11 2.43 15.56
CA LEU A 72 -3.92 0.99 15.53
C LEU A 72 -5.00 0.34 14.64
N LYS A 73 -4.58 -0.61 13.83
CA LYS A 73 -5.43 -1.37 12.91
C LYS A 73 -5.19 -2.87 13.11
N LYS A 74 -6.21 -3.68 12.88
CA LYS A 74 -6.07 -5.15 12.85
C LYS A 74 -5.32 -5.61 11.60
N GLU A 75 -5.61 -4.97 10.49
CA GLU A 75 -4.96 -5.15 9.19
C GLU A 75 -4.48 -3.79 8.70
N ILE A 76 -3.30 -3.76 8.09
CA ILE A 76 -2.73 -2.50 7.56
C ILE A 76 -3.58 -1.92 6.42
N VAL A 77 -4.11 -2.79 5.59
CA VAL A 77 -5.22 -2.53 4.68
C VAL A 77 -6.22 -3.66 4.80
N THR A 78 -7.49 -3.32 4.99
CA THR A 78 -8.49 -4.32 5.34
C THR A 78 -8.92 -5.12 4.09
N MET A 79 -8.58 -6.40 4.08
CA MET A 79 -9.03 -7.38 3.08
C MET A 79 -10.10 -8.31 3.66
N GLY A 80 -10.02 -8.63 4.95
CA GLY A 80 -10.99 -9.46 5.66
C GLY A 80 -10.82 -10.96 5.44
N VAL A 81 -9.67 -11.41 4.92
CA VAL A 81 -9.36 -12.83 4.75
C VAL A 81 -8.40 -13.28 5.83
N PRO A 82 -8.80 -14.23 6.72
CA PRO A 82 -7.93 -14.72 7.78
C PRO A 82 -6.65 -15.38 7.24
N GLY A 83 -5.53 -15.12 7.91
CA GLY A 83 -4.25 -15.77 7.62
C GLY A 83 -3.55 -15.27 6.34
N VAL A 84 -3.99 -14.18 5.76
CA VAL A 84 -3.23 -13.47 4.71
C VAL A 84 -2.31 -12.47 5.39
N ASN A 85 -1.01 -12.73 5.34
CA ASN A 85 0.01 -11.89 5.96
C ASN A 85 1.12 -11.58 4.94
N PRO A 86 1.28 -10.31 4.51
CA PRO A 86 2.31 -9.94 3.55
C PRO A 86 3.76 -10.18 4.06
N ASN A 87 3.97 -10.26 5.37
CA ASN A 87 5.28 -10.59 5.95
C ASN A 87 5.71 -12.04 5.72
N GLN A 88 4.80 -12.93 5.31
CA GLN A 88 5.09 -14.34 5.00
C GLN A 88 5.46 -14.59 3.55
N GLY A 89 5.18 -13.64 2.68
CA GLY A 89 5.51 -13.67 1.26
C GLY A 89 4.59 -12.79 0.45
N VAL A 90 5.18 -12.12 -0.52
CA VAL A 90 4.50 -11.26 -1.49
C VAL A 90 4.97 -11.58 -2.90
N GLY A 91 4.29 -11.07 -3.91
CA GLY A 91 4.74 -11.17 -5.30
C GLY A 91 6.07 -10.44 -5.54
N THR A 92 6.67 -10.69 -6.68
CA THR A 92 7.91 -10.05 -7.08
C THR A 92 7.66 -8.58 -7.41
N TYR A 93 8.44 -7.68 -6.80
CA TYR A 93 8.44 -6.27 -7.17
C TYR A 93 9.08 -6.07 -8.54
N VAL A 94 8.44 -5.23 -9.35
CA VAL A 94 8.91 -4.87 -10.68
C VAL A 94 9.32 -3.41 -10.69
N ARG A 95 10.50 -3.13 -11.21
CA ARG A 95 11.02 -1.78 -11.32
C ARG A 95 10.26 -0.97 -12.39
N PRO A 96 10.18 0.36 -12.26
CA PRO A 96 9.50 1.20 -13.25
C PRO A 96 10.04 1.02 -14.69
N GLU A 97 11.35 0.82 -14.84
CA GLU A 97 11.99 0.59 -16.13
C GLU A 97 11.56 -0.71 -16.82
N ASP A 98 11.21 -1.75 -16.04
CA ASP A 98 10.81 -3.06 -16.54
C ASP A 98 9.27 -3.17 -16.70
N TRP A 99 8.53 -2.20 -16.16
CA TRP A 99 7.06 -2.24 -16.09
C TRP A 99 6.40 -2.31 -17.47
N ASN A 100 6.83 -1.48 -18.41
CA ASN A 100 6.23 -1.45 -19.75
C ASN A 100 6.41 -2.76 -20.50
N GLN A 101 7.58 -3.40 -20.34
CA GLN A 101 7.83 -4.70 -20.93
C GLN A 101 6.93 -5.78 -20.32
N LEU A 102 6.74 -5.76 -19.00
CA LEU A 102 5.88 -6.72 -18.30
C LEU A 102 4.43 -6.61 -18.75
N ILE A 103 3.85 -5.42 -18.81
CA ILE A 103 2.44 -5.24 -19.14
C ILE A 103 2.12 -5.42 -20.63
N GLN A 104 3.14 -5.47 -21.50
CA GLN A 104 3.01 -5.78 -22.93
C GLN A 104 3.13 -7.29 -23.20
N ASP A 105 3.55 -8.09 -22.25
CA ASP A 105 3.61 -9.55 -22.37
C ASP A 105 2.17 -10.09 -22.49
N PRO A 106 1.80 -10.77 -23.59
CA PRO A 106 0.44 -11.28 -23.81
C PRO A 106 0.03 -12.36 -22.80
N ASP A 107 0.99 -12.97 -22.10
CA ASP A 107 0.73 -13.98 -21.06
C ASP A 107 0.49 -13.35 -19.67
N VAL A 108 0.61 -12.03 -19.55
CA VAL A 108 0.41 -11.29 -18.31
C VAL A 108 -0.99 -10.67 -18.26
N VAL A 109 -1.72 -10.97 -17.21
CA VAL A 109 -2.96 -10.26 -16.88
C VAL A 109 -2.62 -9.09 -15.96
N LEU A 110 -2.96 -7.88 -16.36
CA LEU A 110 -2.76 -6.67 -15.57
C LEU A 110 -4.05 -6.36 -14.78
N VAL A 111 -3.95 -6.20 -13.46
CA VAL A 111 -5.07 -5.89 -12.58
C VAL A 111 -4.81 -4.61 -11.80
N ASP A 112 -5.75 -3.67 -11.85
CA ASP A 112 -5.76 -2.49 -11.00
C ASP A 112 -6.39 -2.84 -9.65
N THR A 113 -5.61 -2.86 -8.57
CA THR A 113 -6.11 -3.21 -7.23
C THR A 113 -6.70 -2.03 -6.46
N ARG A 114 -6.87 -0.89 -7.13
CA ARG A 114 -7.43 0.32 -6.54
C ARG A 114 -8.97 0.27 -6.53
N ASN A 115 -9.58 1.21 -5.83
CA ASN A 115 -11.03 1.35 -5.81
C ASN A 115 -11.53 2.11 -7.06
N ASP A 116 -12.78 1.94 -7.43
CA ASP A 116 -13.44 2.55 -8.59
C ASP A 116 -13.15 4.04 -8.74
N TYR A 117 -13.20 4.81 -7.65
CA TYR A 117 -12.96 6.26 -7.71
C TYR A 117 -11.52 6.61 -8.13
N GLU A 118 -10.54 5.75 -7.85
CA GLU A 118 -9.16 5.92 -8.28
C GLU A 118 -8.98 5.50 -9.74
N VAL A 119 -9.62 4.39 -10.14
CA VAL A 119 -9.63 3.90 -11.53
C VAL A 119 -10.27 4.94 -12.45
N GLY A 120 -11.35 5.59 -12.01
CA GLY A 120 -12.05 6.64 -12.76
C GLY A 120 -11.20 7.90 -13.04
N ILE A 121 -10.13 8.15 -12.29
CA ILE A 121 -9.17 9.22 -12.56
C ILE A 121 -8.22 8.83 -13.71
N GLY A 122 -7.90 7.55 -13.83
CA GLY A 122 -7.03 6.98 -14.86
C GLY A 122 -6.43 5.66 -14.42
N THR A 123 -6.13 4.80 -15.39
CA THR A 123 -5.52 3.49 -15.18
C THR A 123 -4.55 3.16 -16.31
N PHE A 124 -3.76 2.09 -16.16
CA PHE A 124 -2.93 1.62 -17.26
C PHE A 124 -3.76 0.98 -18.36
N GLN A 125 -3.36 1.20 -19.61
CA GLN A 125 -4.02 0.59 -20.75
C GLN A 125 -4.02 -0.93 -20.65
N GLY A 126 -5.18 -1.55 -20.81
CA GLY A 126 -5.36 -3.00 -20.72
C GLY A 126 -5.50 -3.54 -19.30
N ALA A 127 -5.45 -2.70 -18.27
CA ALA A 127 -5.68 -3.13 -16.91
C ALA A 127 -7.15 -3.55 -16.71
N LEU A 128 -7.35 -4.69 -16.07
CA LEU A 128 -8.65 -5.12 -15.59
C LEU A 128 -9.04 -4.29 -14.37
N ASP A 129 -10.23 -3.76 -14.39
CA ASP A 129 -10.88 -3.07 -13.28
C ASP A 129 -11.75 -4.07 -12.50
N PRO A 130 -11.44 -4.37 -11.23
CA PRO A 130 -12.26 -5.22 -10.39
C PRO A 130 -13.62 -4.62 -10.00
N HIS A 131 -13.86 -3.34 -10.29
CA HIS A 131 -15.07 -2.59 -9.91
C HIS A 131 -15.35 -2.67 -8.40
N THR A 132 -14.31 -2.52 -7.58
CA THR A 132 -14.43 -2.57 -6.12
C THR A 132 -14.61 -1.18 -5.52
N THR A 133 -15.57 -1.04 -4.62
CA THR A 133 -15.77 0.19 -3.85
C THR A 133 -14.84 0.23 -2.62
N ASN A 134 -14.42 -0.94 -2.18
CA ASN A 134 -13.44 -1.12 -1.11
C ASN A 134 -12.64 -2.42 -1.30
N PHE A 135 -11.46 -2.48 -0.69
CA PHE A 135 -10.52 -3.59 -0.89
C PHE A 135 -10.99 -4.94 -0.33
N ARG A 136 -12.04 -4.98 0.50
CA ARG A 136 -12.63 -6.25 0.99
C ARG A 136 -13.33 -7.05 -0.11
N GLU A 137 -13.68 -6.40 -1.19
CA GLU A 137 -14.35 -7.03 -2.34
C GLU A 137 -13.35 -7.74 -3.27
N PHE A 138 -12.07 -7.37 -3.19
CA PHE A 138 -11.02 -7.90 -4.06
C PHE A 138 -10.87 -9.43 -4.00
N PRO A 139 -10.92 -10.12 -2.85
CA PRO A 139 -10.86 -11.58 -2.80
C PRO A 139 -11.98 -12.27 -3.59
N ALA A 140 -13.20 -11.75 -3.53
CA ALA A 140 -14.32 -12.28 -4.31
C ALA A 140 -14.10 -12.08 -5.82
N TYR A 141 -13.58 -10.92 -6.22
CA TYR A 141 -13.22 -10.69 -7.62
C TYR A 141 -12.19 -11.70 -8.11
N VAL A 142 -11.10 -11.93 -7.37
CA VAL A 142 -10.07 -12.90 -7.74
C VAL A 142 -10.66 -14.29 -7.93
N ARG A 143 -11.42 -14.80 -6.95
CA ARG A 143 -12.02 -16.15 -6.99
C ARG A 143 -13.01 -16.34 -8.14
N ASN A 144 -13.72 -15.29 -8.52
CA ASN A 144 -14.75 -15.36 -9.55
C ASN A 144 -14.22 -15.10 -10.97
N ASN A 145 -13.11 -14.40 -11.13
CA ASN A 145 -12.68 -13.90 -12.43
C ASN A 145 -11.28 -14.35 -12.86
N LEU A 146 -10.44 -14.81 -11.92
CA LEU A 146 -9.08 -15.26 -12.21
C LEU A 146 -8.97 -16.78 -12.01
N ASP A 147 -8.56 -17.48 -13.06
CA ASP A 147 -8.30 -18.92 -13.03
C ASP A 147 -6.78 -19.17 -13.06
N PRO A 148 -6.16 -19.68 -11.99
CA PRO A 148 -4.71 -19.86 -11.92
C PRO A 148 -4.18 -20.85 -12.97
N LYS A 149 -5.04 -21.65 -13.59
CA LYS A 149 -4.66 -22.54 -14.70
C LYS A 149 -4.53 -21.78 -16.02
N LYS A 150 -5.26 -20.68 -16.18
CA LYS A 150 -5.29 -19.87 -17.39
C LYS A 150 -4.42 -18.61 -17.25
N GLN A 151 -4.56 -17.88 -16.13
CA GLN A 151 -3.81 -16.68 -15.83
C GLN A 151 -2.63 -17.00 -14.89
N ARG A 152 -1.54 -17.50 -15.46
CA ARG A 152 -0.36 -17.90 -14.68
C ARG A 152 0.49 -16.74 -14.20
N LYS A 153 0.42 -15.60 -14.89
CA LYS A 153 1.17 -14.39 -14.56
C LYS A 153 0.18 -13.24 -14.38
N VAL A 154 0.16 -12.68 -13.20
CA VAL A 154 -0.67 -11.51 -12.87
C VAL A 154 0.24 -10.38 -12.41
N ALA A 155 0.19 -9.26 -13.12
CA ALA A 155 0.80 -8.01 -12.68
C ALA A 155 -0.27 -7.14 -12.00
N MET A 156 0.12 -6.46 -10.94
CA MET A 156 -0.79 -5.62 -10.15
C MET A 156 -0.14 -4.30 -9.80
N PHE A 157 -0.96 -3.27 -9.67
CA PHE A 157 -0.51 -1.97 -9.18
C PHE A 157 -1.58 -1.33 -8.29
N CYS A 158 -1.14 -0.41 -7.44
CA CYS A 158 -1.99 0.46 -6.64
C CYS A 158 -1.31 1.82 -6.43
N THR A 159 -1.84 2.66 -5.56
CA THR A 159 -1.28 4.00 -5.30
C THR A 159 0.02 3.95 -4.49
N GLY A 160 0.06 3.16 -3.40
CA GLY A 160 1.18 3.13 -2.46
C GLY A 160 1.89 1.78 -2.31
N GLY A 161 1.47 0.73 -3.03
CA GLY A 161 2.04 -0.62 -2.92
C GLY A 161 1.34 -1.52 -1.91
N ILE A 162 0.80 -1.01 -0.82
CA ILE A 162 0.29 -1.80 0.31
C ILE A 162 -0.86 -2.75 -0.07
N ARG A 163 -1.75 -2.34 -0.98
CA ARG A 163 -2.82 -3.23 -1.48
C ARG A 163 -2.26 -4.35 -2.32
N CYS A 164 -1.23 -4.07 -3.14
CA CYS A 164 -0.56 -5.08 -3.96
C CYS A 164 0.18 -6.11 -3.12
N GLU A 165 0.84 -5.70 -2.03
CA GLU A 165 1.48 -6.64 -1.10
C GLU A 165 0.44 -7.61 -0.50
N LYS A 166 -0.67 -7.07 -0.01
CA LYS A 166 -1.74 -7.88 0.56
C LYS A 166 -2.43 -8.75 -0.49
N ALA A 167 -2.70 -8.20 -1.69
CA ALA A 167 -3.30 -8.91 -2.81
C ALA A 167 -2.42 -10.06 -3.29
N SER A 168 -1.12 -9.82 -3.47
CA SER A 168 -0.18 -10.87 -3.91
C SER A 168 -0.01 -11.95 -2.87
N ALA A 169 0.09 -11.61 -1.58
CA ALA A 169 0.11 -12.58 -0.50
C ALA A 169 -1.16 -13.48 -0.48
N PHE A 170 -2.31 -12.88 -0.74
CA PHE A 170 -3.58 -13.60 -0.87
C PHE A 170 -3.56 -14.54 -2.09
N MET A 171 -3.21 -14.03 -3.28
CA MET A 171 -3.22 -14.80 -4.51
C MET A 171 -2.21 -15.94 -4.53
N LEU A 172 -1.05 -15.78 -3.88
CA LEU A 172 -0.07 -16.85 -3.72
C LEU A 172 -0.57 -17.99 -2.81
N LYS A 173 -1.54 -17.70 -1.96
CA LYS A 173 -2.16 -18.69 -1.05
C LYS A 173 -3.32 -19.42 -1.70
N GLU A 174 -4.10 -18.80 -2.59
CA GLU A 174 -5.23 -19.39 -3.33
C GLU A 174 -4.72 -20.32 -4.46
#